data_6d7c6eb4cd6c6386b9f025f6ee32e932
#
_entry.id   6d7c6eb4cd6c6386b9f025f6ee32e932
#
_cell.length_a   1.000
_cell.length_b   1.000
_cell.length_c   1.000
_cell.angle_alpha   90.00
_cell.angle_beta   90.00
_cell.angle_gamma   90.00
#
_symmetry.space_group_name_H-M   'P 1'
#
loop_
_entity.id
_entity.type
_entity.pdbx_description
1 polymer ?
#
loop_
_entity_poly.entity_id
_entity_poly.type
_entity_poly.pdbx_seq_one_letter_code
_entity_poly.pdbx_strand_id
1 'polypeptide(L)'
;MAPTENGLPTDDRTTSQAVVPRAAANDRPVYALVIKLAAVEATVLPLAHGDWLNAAFYAAIEAAQPELAVQLHASGGRKPFTLSLIQDLPQANGRTDVRLSVGRRCWFRLTMVNSDLLDAFIQRLLTVVNVELRVGPTRFVIEEVLGTPGSHDWAGYTTTEALRHHVRPREGVRIQFLSPMAFS
;
A
#
# COMPACT_ATOMS: atom_id res chain seq x y z
N MET A 1 -20.02 -67.47 4.44
CA MET A 1 -20.84 -66.25 4.19
C MET A 1 -20.27 -65.17 5.07
N ALA A 2 -19.38 -64.32 4.52
CA ALA A 2 -18.65 -63.29 5.23
C ALA A 2 -19.25 -61.91 4.79
N PRO A 3 -19.46 -60.96 5.69
CA PRO A 3 -19.93 -59.62 5.33
C PRO A 3 -18.78 -58.74 4.85
N THR A 4 -19.03 -58.03 3.78
CA THR A 4 -18.20 -57.08 3.08
C THR A 4 -18.08 -55.81 3.92
N GLU A 5 -16.86 -55.40 4.30
CA GLU A 5 -16.56 -54.12 4.88
C GLU A 5 -16.50 -53.03 3.78
N ASN A 6 -17.39 -52.07 3.88
CA ASN A 6 -17.37 -50.84 3.09
C ASN A 6 -16.37 -49.86 3.68
N GLY A 7 -15.22 -49.69 3.05
CA GLY A 7 -14.27 -48.61 3.34
C GLY A 7 -14.76 -47.30 2.78
N LEU A 8 -15.05 -46.30 3.64
CA LEU A 8 -15.20 -44.91 3.26
C LEU A 8 -13.84 -44.31 2.88
N PRO A 9 -13.76 -43.51 1.80
CA PRO A 9 -12.57 -42.73 1.52
C PRO A 9 -12.46 -41.57 2.51
N THR A 10 -11.37 -41.54 3.26
CA THR A 10 -10.94 -40.41 4.08
C THR A 10 -10.56 -39.25 3.17
N ASP A 11 -11.35 -38.20 3.19
CA ASP A 11 -11.14 -36.92 2.51
C ASP A 11 -9.98 -36.17 3.22
N ASP A 12 -8.77 -36.38 2.72
CA ASP A 12 -7.54 -35.73 3.20
C ASP A 12 -7.45 -34.33 2.57
N ARG A 13 -8.24 -33.38 3.12
CA ARG A 13 -8.10 -31.97 2.79
C ARG A 13 -6.85 -31.44 3.46
N THR A 14 -5.72 -31.64 2.82
CA THR A 14 -4.48 -30.95 3.12
C THR A 14 -4.69 -29.47 2.90
N THR A 15 -5.00 -28.75 3.96
CA THR A 15 -4.99 -27.29 3.99
C THR A 15 -3.55 -26.85 3.71
N SER A 16 -3.29 -26.46 2.47
CA SER A 16 -2.02 -25.87 2.05
C SER A 16 -1.90 -24.50 2.75
N GLN A 17 -1.36 -24.51 3.97
CA GLN A 17 -0.86 -23.30 4.59
C GLN A 17 0.29 -22.81 3.73
N ALA A 18 0.11 -21.65 3.12
CA ALA A 18 1.17 -20.93 2.45
C ALA A 18 2.27 -20.64 3.48
N VAL A 19 3.34 -21.44 3.46
CA VAL A 19 4.52 -21.22 4.27
C VAL A 19 5.17 -19.95 3.76
N VAL A 20 5.00 -18.85 4.51
CA VAL A 20 5.79 -17.63 4.28
C VAL A 20 7.25 -18.02 4.56
N PRO A 21 8.16 -17.93 3.58
CA PRO A 21 9.54 -18.31 3.79
C PRO A 21 10.13 -17.39 4.87
N ARG A 22 10.70 -17.97 5.91
CA ARG A 22 11.41 -17.23 6.95
C ARG A 22 12.65 -16.61 6.30
N ALA A 23 12.62 -15.29 6.11
CA ALA A 23 13.69 -14.55 5.47
C ALA A 23 15.04 -14.79 6.17
N ALA A 24 16.13 -14.95 5.38
CA ALA A 24 17.48 -14.93 5.88
C ALA A 24 17.74 -13.57 6.60
N ALA A 25 18.64 -13.55 7.58
CA ALA A 25 18.84 -12.40 8.49
C ALA A 25 19.10 -11.03 7.81
N ASN A 26 19.35 -11.00 6.50
CA ASN A 26 19.57 -9.80 5.70
C ASN A 26 18.51 -9.58 4.61
N ASP A 27 17.50 -10.43 4.50
CA ASP A 27 16.46 -10.31 3.49
C ASP A 27 15.31 -9.45 4.02
N ARG A 28 15.12 -8.27 3.43
CA ARG A 28 14.09 -7.32 3.85
C ARG A 28 12.87 -7.44 2.93
N PRO A 29 11.67 -7.52 3.50
CA PRO A 29 10.47 -7.49 2.71
C PRO A 29 10.26 -6.11 2.09
N VAL A 30 9.73 -6.10 0.87
CA VAL A 30 9.30 -4.89 0.15
C VAL A 30 7.84 -5.07 -0.21
N TYR A 31 7.01 -4.19 0.27
CA TYR A 31 5.57 -4.21 0.04
C TYR A 31 5.17 -3.04 -0.86
N ALA A 32 4.26 -3.29 -1.77
CA ALA A 32 3.59 -2.28 -2.57
C ALA A 32 2.08 -2.46 -2.43
N LEU A 33 1.44 -1.54 -1.75
CA LEU A 33 0.00 -1.54 -1.53
C LEU A 33 -0.65 -0.50 -2.43
N VAL A 34 -1.78 -0.84 -3.02
CA VAL A 34 -2.69 0.11 -3.66
C VAL A 34 -3.86 0.35 -2.72
N ILE A 35 -4.04 1.60 -2.32
CA ILE A 35 -5.07 2.04 -1.39
C ILE A 35 -6.17 2.72 -2.20
N LYS A 36 -7.34 2.08 -2.30
CA LYS A 36 -8.50 2.65 -2.97
C LYS A 36 -9.27 3.54 -2.03
N LEU A 37 -9.65 4.69 -2.51
CA LEU A 37 -10.29 5.77 -1.78
C LEU A 37 -11.59 6.20 -2.43
N ALA A 38 -12.54 6.66 -1.62
CA ALA A 38 -13.68 7.42 -2.09
C ALA A 38 -13.77 8.77 -1.36
N ALA A 39 -14.03 9.84 -2.09
CA ALA A 39 -14.21 11.17 -1.51
C ALA A 39 -15.51 11.21 -0.69
N VAL A 40 -15.42 11.66 0.57
CA VAL A 40 -16.58 11.73 1.48
C VAL A 40 -17.50 12.90 1.16
N GLU A 41 -16.93 13.97 0.61
CA GLU A 41 -17.64 15.20 0.29
C GLU A 41 -17.17 15.81 -1.03
N ALA A 42 -17.99 16.68 -1.61
CA ALA A 42 -17.57 17.46 -2.77
C ALA A 42 -16.52 18.49 -2.35
N THR A 43 -15.37 18.49 -3.05
CA THR A 43 -14.20 19.26 -2.64
C THR A 43 -13.32 19.62 -3.84
N VAL A 44 -12.30 20.42 -3.59
CA VAL A 44 -11.25 20.76 -4.55
C VAL A 44 -9.92 20.24 -4.02
N LEU A 45 -9.25 19.40 -4.80
CA LEU A 45 -7.95 18.85 -4.48
C LEU A 45 -6.88 19.47 -5.39
N PRO A 46 -5.87 20.16 -4.85
CA PRO A 46 -4.71 20.57 -5.61
C PRO A 46 -3.92 19.37 -6.17
N LEU A 47 -3.37 19.51 -7.37
CA LEU A 47 -2.54 18.47 -7.97
C LEU A 47 -1.25 18.23 -7.18
N ALA A 48 -0.70 19.27 -6.53
CA ALA A 48 0.48 19.19 -5.67
C ALA A 48 0.11 18.79 -4.22
N HIS A 49 -0.59 17.68 -4.04
CA HIS A 49 -1.09 17.23 -2.72
C HIS A 49 -0.17 16.22 -2.01
N GLY A 50 1.05 16.01 -2.51
CA GLY A 50 1.97 14.99 -1.98
C GLY A 50 2.28 15.18 -0.49
N ASP A 51 2.55 16.41 -0.04
CA ASP A 51 2.84 16.71 1.36
C ASP A 51 1.65 16.44 2.27
N TRP A 52 0.44 16.75 1.80
CA TRP A 52 -0.79 16.47 2.54
C TRP A 52 -1.09 14.98 2.64
N LEU A 53 -0.83 14.22 1.57
CA LEU A 53 -0.97 12.76 1.59
C LEU A 53 0.06 12.13 2.53
N ASN A 54 1.29 12.65 2.53
CA ASN A 54 2.33 12.22 3.46
C ASN A 54 1.92 12.51 4.93
N ALA A 55 1.41 13.71 5.21
CA ALA A 55 0.90 14.06 6.54
C ALA A 55 -0.29 13.17 6.96
N ALA A 56 -1.21 12.86 6.05
CA ALA A 56 -2.33 11.96 6.32
C ALA A 56 -1.87 10.53 6.65
N PHE A 57 -0.84 10.04 5.97
CA PHE A 57 -0.24 8.74 6.27
C PHE A 57 0.42 8.73 7.65
N TYR A 58 1.21 9.76 8.00
CA TYR A 58 1.79 9.87 9.34
C TYR A 58 0.73 9.91 10.43
N ALA A 59 -0.35 10.66 10.25
CA ALA A 59 -1.45 10.71 11.20
C ALA A 59 -2.13 9.34 11.38
N ALA A 60 -2.23 8.54 10.31
CA ALA A 60 -2.76 7.17 10.40
C ALA A 60 -1.83 6.24 11.19
N ILE A 61 -0.51 6.35 11.01
CA ILE A 61 0.48 5.58 11.79
C ILE A 61 0.50 6.04 13.25
N GLU A 62 0.49 7.34 13.52
CA GLU A 62 0.46 7.90 14.86
C GLU A 62 -0.77 7.43 15.65
N ALA A 63 -1.93 7.37 15.00
CA ALA A 63 -3.16 6.88 15.61
C ALA A 63 -3.14 5.38 15.92
N ALA A 64 -2.30 4.58 15.25
CA ALA A 64 -2.12 3.16 15.51
C ALA A 64 -0.99 2.89 16.50
N GLN A 65 0.15 3.51 16.29
CA GLN A 65 1.40 3.33 17.05
C GLN A 65 2.15 4.68 17.19
N PRO A 66 1.86 5.48 18.22
CA PRO A 66 2.49 6.79 18.41
C PRO A 66 4.02 6.74 18.49
N GLU A 67 4.58 5.71 19.12
CA GLU A 67 6.04 5.54 19.26
C GLU A 67 6.74 5.34 17.92
N LEU A 68 6.11 4.57 17.02
CA LEU A 68 6.62 4.37 15.66
C LEU A 68 6.60 5.68 14.86
N ALA A 69 5.54 6.48 15.00
CA ALA A 69 5.46 7.79 14.37
C ALA A 69 6.58 8.72 14.84
N VAL A 70 6.88 8.75 16.14
CA VAL A 70 8.02 9.51 16.72
C VAL A 70 9.35 9.05 16.12
N GLN A 71 9.59 7.74 16.04
CA GLN A 71 10.81 7.18 15.44
C GLN A 71 10.97 7.57 13.97
N LEU A 72 9.87 7.54 13.20
CA LEU A 72 9.88 7.95 11.80
C LEU A 72 10.16 9.44 11.60
N HIS A 73 9.71 10.29 12.53
CA HIS A 73 10.01 11.71 12.52
C HIS A 73 11.45 12.01 12.92
N ALA A 74 11.94 11.32 13.96
CA ALA A 74 13.30 11.48 14.48
C ALA A 74 14.38 10.98 13.52
N SER A 75 14.06 10.02 12.65
CA SER A 75 14.99 9.53 11.64
C SER A 75 15.19 10.60 10.55
N GLY A 76 16.15 11.51 10.76
CA GLY A 76 16.58 12.52 9.77
C GLY A 76 17.14 11.95 8.47
N GLY A 77 16.95 10.65 8.24
CA GLY A 77 17.42 9.87 7.11
C GLY A 77 16.34 9.55 6.07
N ARG A 78 16.64 8.56 5.24
CA ARG A 78 15.71 8.06 4.21
C ARG A 78 14.51 7.39 4.86
N LYS A 79 13.31 7.84 4.48
CA LYS A 79 12.07 7.25 4.96
C LYS A 79 11.92 5.82 4.43
N PRO A 80 11.47 4.86 5.26
CA PRO A 80 11.31 3.46 4.85
C PRO A 80 10.04 3.22 4.03
N PHE A 81 9.45 4.26 3.47
CA PHE A 81 8.25 4.20 2.64
C PHE A 81 8.25 5.29 1.56
N THR A 82 7.42 5.08 0.54
CA THR A 82 7.10 6.10 -0.47
C THR A 82 5.61 6.10 -0.75
N LEU A 83 5.08 7.28 -1.10
CA LEU A 83 3.70 7.48 -1.53
C LEU A 83 3.70 8.01 -2.96
N SER A 84 2.85 7.46 -3.82
CA SER A 84 2.53 8.14 -5.09
C SER A 84 1.55 9.27 -4.83
N LEU A 85 1.43 10.20 -5.77
CA LEU A 85 0.25 11.07 -5.79
C LEU A 85 -1.02 10.23 -6.00
N ILE A 86 -2.17 10.80 -5.65
CA ILE A 86 -3.48 10.18 -5.90
C ILE A 86 -3.69 10.09 -7.42
N GLN A 87 -4.08 8.92 -7.86
CA GLN A 87 -4.32 8.54 -9.27
C GLN A 87 -5.82 8.49 -9.56
N ASP A 88 -6.18 8.39 -10.83
CA ASP A 88 -7.55 8.37 -11.34
C ASP A 88 -8.37 9.62 -10.98
N LEU A 89 -7.67 10.74 -10.83
CA LEU A 89 -8.29 12.05 -10.65
C LEU A 89 -8.92 12.52 -11.97
N PRO A 90 -9.96 13.38 -11.92
CA PRO A 90 -10.48 14.06 -13.11
C PRO A 90 -9.39 14.83 -13.83
N GLN A 91 -9.55 15.03 -15.14
CA GLN A 91 -8.60 15.84 -15.91
C GLN A 91 -8.63 17.30 -15.43
N ALA A 92 -7.45 17.85 -15.18
CA ALA A 92 -7.30 19.21 -14.69
C ALA A 92 -7.52 20.28 -15.77
N ASN A 93 -7.39 19.90 -17.07
CA ASN A 93 -7.57 20.81 -18.22
C ASN A 93 -6.78 22.13 -18.08
N GLY A 94 -5.51 22.03 -17.68
CA GLY A 94 -4.62 23.18 -17.47
C GLY A 94 -4.77 23.88 -16.11
N ARG A 95 -5.63 23.41 -15.21
CA ARG A 95 -5.77 23.91 -13.83
C ARG A 95 -4.74 23.26 -12.91
N THR A 96 -4.47 23.89 -11.78
CA THR A 96 -3.60 23.37 -10.71
C THR A 96 -4.37 22.55 -9.67
N ASP A 97 -5.68 22.41 -9.86
CA ASP A 97 -6.59 21.69 -8.99
C ASP A 97 -7.62 20.88 -9.78
N VAL A 98 -8.23 19.92 -9.11
CA VAL A 98 -9.36 19.12 -9.63
C VAL A 98 -10.53 19.15 -8.67
N ARG A 99 -11.77 19.16 -9.21
CA ARG A 99 -12.98 19.04 -8.42
C ARG A 99 -13.37 17.59 -8.28
N LEU A 100 -13.61 17.18 -7.05
CA LEU A 100 -14.09 15.85 -6.71
C LEU A 100 -15.54 15.92 -6.28
N SER A 101 -16.37 15.02 -6.81
CA SER A 101 -17.72 14.79 -6.32
C SER A 101 -17.71 13.80 -5.16
N VAL A 102 -18.77 13.80 -4.35
CA VAL A 102 -19.02 12.76 -3.34
C VAL A 102 -18.95 11.38 -3.99
N GLY A 103 -18.28 10.43 -3.34
CA GLY A 103 -18.13 9.06 -3.83
C GLY A 103 -17.13 8.92 -5.00
N ARG A 104 -16.45 10.00 -5.41
CA ARG A 104 -15.41 9.89 -6.45
C ARG A 104 -14.33 8.93 -6.00
N ARG A 105 -14.13 7.85 -6.75
CA ARG A 105 -13.11 6.84 -6.51
C ARG A 105 -11.78 7.26 -7.11
N CYS A 106 -10.73 7.02 -6.37
CA CYS A 106 -9.34 7.24 -6.76
C CYS A 106 -8.46 6.30 -5.94
N TRP A 107 -7.15 6.33 -6.15
CA TRP A 107 -6.24 5.46 -5.41
C TRP A 107 -4.84 6.09 -5.32
N PHE A 108 -4.03 5.61 -4.39
CA PHE A 108 -2.60 5.87 -4.35
C PHE A 108 -1.82 4.61 -4.03
N ARG A 109 -0.52 4.61 -4.35
CA ARG A 109 0.39 3.53 -4.03
C ARG A 109 1.22 3.89 -2.81
N LEU A 110 1.28 2.97 -1.87
CA LEU A 110 2.17 3.00 -0.71
C LEU A 110 3.21 1.88 -0.87
N THR A 111 4.50 2.21 -0.91
CA THR A 111 5.57 1.20 -0.89
C THR A 111 6.30 1.28 0.43
N MET A 112 6.58 0.13 1.06
CA MET A 112 7.25 0.04 2.36
C MET A 112 8.35 -1.03 2.33
N VAL A 113 9.44 -0.74 3.04
CA VAL A 113 10.57 -1.67 3.25
C VAL A 113 10.75 -2.02 4.74
N ASN A 114 9.72 -1.79 5.54
CA ASN A 114 9.67 -2.05 6.98
C ASN A 114 8.35 -2.75 7.32
N SER A 115 8.44 -3.93 7.96
CA SER A 115 7.28 -4.72 8.38
C SER A 115 6.48 -4.03 9.49
N ASP A 116 7.15 -3.34 10.43
CA ASP A 116 6.48 -2.69 11.55
C ASP A 116 5.52 -1.58 11.07
N LEU A 117 5.90 -0.88 9.97
CA LEU A 117 5.03 0.09 9.32
C LEU A 117 3.80 -0.57 8.68
N LEU A 118 4.01 -1.72 8.03
CA LEU A 118 2.89 -2.48 7.47
C LEU A 118 1.94 -2.92 8.58
N ASP A 119 2.48 -3.48 9.66
CA ASP A 119 1.70 -3.98 10.79
C ASP A 119 0.90 -2.84 11.45
N ALA A 120 1.53 -1.68 11.68
CA ALA A 120 0.85 -0.50 12.22
C ALA A 120 -0.29 -0.02 11.30
N PHE A 121 -0.03 0.03 10.00
CA PHE A 121 -1.03 0.45 9.02
C PHE A 121 -2.21 -0.54 8.95
N ILE A 122 -1.93 -1.84 8.87
CA ILE A 122 -2.95 -2.89 8.87
C ILE A 122 -3.74 -2.89 10.19
N GLN A 123 -3.06 -2.75 11.33
CA GLN A 123 -3.73 -2.64 12.63
C GLN A 123 -4.72 -1.46 12.65
N ARG A 124 -4.34 -0.31 12.10
CA ARG A 124 -5.26 0.84 11.97
C ARG A 124 -6.50 0.50 11.15
N LEU A 125 -6.34 -0.21 10.05
CA LEU A 125 -7.45 -0.63 9.19
C LEU A 125 -8.39 -1.63 9.87
N LEU A 126 -7.85 -2.52 10.71
CA LEU A 126 -8.63 -3.54 11.40
C LEU A 126 -9.35 -3.01 12.65
N THR A 127 -8.84 -1.96 13.27
CA THR A 127 -9.39 -1.43 14.53
C THR A 127 -10.43 -0.33 14.34
N VAL A 128 -10.53 0.24 13.15
CA VAL A 128 -11.43 1.36 12.85
C VAL A 128 -12.31 1.04 11.67
N VAL A 129 -13.62 1.11 11.87
CA VAL A 129 -14.60 1.03 10.77
C VAL A 129 -14.54 2.33 9.98
N ASN A 130 -14.46 2.23 8.65
CA ASN A 130 -14.40 3.40 7.75
C ASN A 130 -13.21 4.33 8.06
N VAL A 131 -11.99 3.81 7.93
CA VAL A 131 -10.78 4.63 8.12
C VAL A 131 -10.80 5.82 7.15
N GLU A 132 -10.89 7.02 7.72
CA GLU A 132 -10.79 8.26 6.96
C GLU A 132 -9.34 8.72 6.87
N LEU A 133 -8.96 9.18 5.67
CA LEU A 133 -7.72 9.91 5.40
C LEU A 133 -8.06 11.34 5.05
N ARG A 134 -7.46 12.29 5.78
CA ARG A 134 -7.59 13.72 5.47
C ARG A 134 -6.39 14.22 4.70
N VAL A 135 -6.57 14.44 3.41
CA VAL A 135 -5.55 14.96 2.50
C VAL A 135 -5.80 16.45 2.25
N GLY A 136 -5.19 17.29 3.07
CA GLY A 136 -5.46 18.73 3.11
C GLY A 136 -6.92 19.00 3.47
N PRO A 137 -7.68 19.74 2.62
CA PRO A 137 -9.10 20.00 2.87
C PRO A 137 -10.00 18.78 2.58
N THR A 138 -9.51 17.79 1.85
CA THR A 138 -10.30 16.68 1.33
C THR A 138 -10.31 15.51 2.30
N ARG A 139 -11.50 14.96 2.57
CA ARG A 139 -11.66 13.72 3.33
C ARG A 139 -11.96 12.56 2.38
N PHE A 140 -11.25 11.47 2.59
CA PHE A 140 -11.45 10.21 1.88
C PHE A 140 -11.73 9.10 2.87
N VAL A 141 -12.56 8.14 2.48
CA VAL A 141 -12.67 6.85 3.17
C VAL A 141 -11.84 5.82 2.40
N ILE A 142 -11.14 4.95 3.12
CA ILE A 142 -10.46 3.79 2.51
C ILE A 142 -11.52 2.74 2.22
N GLU A 143 -11.70 2.40 0.94
CA GLU A 143 -12.63 1.35 0.51
C GLU A 143 -11.96 -0.02 0.45
N GLU A 144 -10.70 -0.07 0.00
CA GLU A 144 -9.99 -1.32 -0.23
C GLU A 144 -8.47 -1.13 -0.19
N VAL A 145 -7.76 -2.16 0.27
CA VAL A 145 -6.29 -2.22 0.23
C VAL A 145 -5.87 -3.47 -0.51
N LEU A 146 -5.16 -3.29 -1.62
CA LEU A 146 -4.66 -4.35 -2.48
C LEU A 146 -3.14 -4.48 -2.28
N GLY A 147 -2.67 -5.66 -1.91
CA GLY A 147 -1.24 -5.92 -1.68
C GLY A 147 -0.75 -7.23 -2.27
N THR A 148 -1.66 -8.07 -2.79
CA THR A 148 -1.32 -9.36 -3.38
C THR A 148 -0.90 -9.18 -4.83
N PRO A 149 0.15 -9.88 -5.32
CA PRO A 149 0.47 -9.91 -6.74
C PRO A 149 -0.75 -10.31 -7.59
N GLY A 150 -1.02 -9.54 -8.64
CA GLY A 150 -2.17 -9.76 -9.52
C GLY A 150 -3.47 -9.09 -9.07
N SER A 151 -3.57 -8.56 -7.85
CA SER A 151 -4.75 -7.79 -7.41
C SER A 151 -4.83 -6.40 -8.07
N HIS A 152 -3.70 -5.84 -8.44
CA HIS A 152 -3.55 -4.60 -9.19
C HIS A 152 -2.15 -4.56 -9.80
N ASP A 153 -1.97 -3.90 -10.96
CA ASP A 153 -0.66 -3.81 -11.65
C ASP A 153 0.45 -3.16 -10.80
N TRP A 154 0.04 -2.34 -9.83
CA TRP A 154 0.94 -1.60 -8.95
C TRP A 154 1.01 -2.17 -7.53
N ALA A 155 0.33 -3.29 -7.25
CA ALA A 155 0.33 -3.98 -5.97
C ALA A 155 1.20 -5.24 -6.01
N GLY A 156 1.79 -5.58 -4.87
CA GLY A 156 2.56 -6.80 -4.72
C GLY A 156 3.52 -6.77 -3.54
N TYR A 157 4.19 -7.87 -3.33
CA TYR A 157 5.26 -7.97 -2.34
C TYR A 157 6.42 -8.79 -2.91
N THR A 158 7.61 -8.51 -2.40
CA THR A 158 8.83 -9.24 -2.74
C THR A 158 9.84 -9.08 -1.60
N THR A 159 11.03 -9.63 -1.77
CA THR A 159 12.14 -9.42 -0.83
C THR A 159 13.32 -8.79 -1.54
N THR A 160 14.24 -8.19 -0.78
CA THR A 160 15.46 -7.61 -1.35
C THR A 160 16.34 -8.66 -2.02
N GLU A 161 16.33 -9.90 -1.53
CA GLU A 161 17.07 -11.01 -2.12
C GLU A 161 16.43 -11.45 -3.43
N ALA A 162 15.11 -11.63 -3.46
CA ALA A 162 14.38 -11.96 -4.68
C ALA A 162 14.61 -10.89 -5.78
N LEU A 163 14.63 -9.61 -5.41
CA LEU A 163 14.96 -8.54 -6.35
C LEU A 163 16.38 -8.68 -6.90
N ARG A 164 17.40 -8.99 -6.05
CA ARG A 164 18.78 -9.20 -6.49
C ARG A 164 18.92 -10.36 -7.45
N HIS A 165 18.22 -11.47 -7.21
CA HIS A 165 18.21 -12.63 -8.12
C HIS A 165 17.60 -12.33 -9.49
N HIS A 166 16.71 -11.34 -9.58
CA HIS A 166 16.08 -10.94 -10.84
C HIS A 166 16.85 -9.81 -11.56
N VAL A 167 17.91 -9.25 -10.96
CA VAL A 167 18.73 -8.23 -11.60
C VAL A 167 19.46 -8.84 -12.80
N ARG A 168 19.23 -8.25 -13.96
CA ARG A 168 19.95 -8.59 -15.18
C ARG A 168 20.68 -7.35 -15.69
N PRO A 169 21.95 -7.46 -16.10
CA PRO A 169 22.64 -6.37 -16.76
C PRO A 169 21.84 -5.95 -17.99
N ARG A 170 21.63 -4.64 -18.16
CA ARG A 170 20.98 -4.04 -19.34
C ARG A 170 21.80 -2.85 -19.77
N GLU A 171 21.87 -2.62 -21.08
CA GLU A 171 22.59 -1.48 -21.66
C GLU A 171 21.92 -0.12 -21.35
N GLY A 172 20.65 -0.13 -20.99
CA GLY A 172 19.90 1.09 -20.64
C GLY A 172 18.60 0.80 -19.93
N VAL A 173 18.09 1.83 -19.23
CA VAL A 173 16.81 1.82 -18.55
C VAL A 173 15.99 3.00 -19.05
N ARG A 174 14.75 2.74 -19.46
CA ARG A 174 13.77 3.80 -19.74
C ARG A 174 13.02 4.12 -18.46
N ILE A 175 13.07 5.38 -18.02
CA ILE A 175 12.34 5.87 -16.84
C ILE A 175 11.26 6.85 -17.32
N GLN A 176 10.03 6.64 -16.87
CA GLN A 176 8.92 7.55 -17.07
C GLN A 176 8.54 8.17 -15.72
N PHE A 177 8.63 9.48 -15.60
CA PHE A 177 8.16 10.21 -14.44
C PHE A 177 6.67 10.50 -14.59
N LEU A 178 5.85 10.03 -13.64
CA LEU A 178 4.40 10.22 -13.63
C LEU A 178 3.95 11.40 -12.76
N SER A 179 4.90 12.04 -12.07
CA SER A 179 4.71 13.22 -11.24
C SER A 179 5.93 14.13 -11.32
N PRO A 180 5.81 15.42 -10.98
CA PRO A 180 6.95 16.31 -10.84
C PRO A 180 7.97 15.73 -9.85
N MET A 181 9.25 15.82 -10.19
CA MET A 181 10.36 15.39 -9.32
C MET A 181 11.28 16.57 -9.04
N ALA A 182 11.79 16.62 -7.81
CA ALA A 182 12.87 17.51 -7.43
C ALA A 182 14.11 16.67 -7.12
N PHE A 183 15.27 17.13 -7.61
CA PHE A 183 16.58 16.55 -7.29
C PHE A 183 17.31 17.57 -6.42
N SER A 184 17.81 17.14 -5.29
CA SER A 184 18.64 17.92 -4.36
C SER A 184 20.05 17.34 -4.29
#